data_83aa0106a5f191a1d6e0b3f3a2dff9de
#
_entry.id   83aa0106a5f191a1d6e0b3f3a2dff9de
#
_cell.length_a   1.000
_cell.length_b   1.000
_cell.length_c   1.000
_cell.angle_alpha   90.00
_cell.angle_beta   90.00
_cell.angle_gamma   90.00
#
_symmetry.space_group_name_H-M   'P 1'
#
loop_
_entity.id
_entity.type
_entity.pdbx_description
1 polymer ?
#
loop_
_entity_poly.entity_id
_entity_poly.type
_entity_poly.pdbx_seq_one_letter_code
_entity_poly.pdbx_strand_id
1 'polypeptide(L)'
;MYNSIKYFEEECISKFEKLEDDFIKEPQKLAEYILNLTDELHNLGLRMIQESLEEMNTMLRKSQKRLQHWVVESHDTKQLITSLGTVTFEKTLFTNKETGESEYLLDRIIGLEKHERITED
;
A
#
# COMPACT_ATOMS: atom_id res chain seq x y z
N MET A 1 -0.86 -7.10 -5.24
CA MET A 1 0.18 -8.10 -4.92
C MET A 1 0.91 -8.62 -6.15
N TYR A 2 0.16 -8.98 -7.19
CA TYR A 2 0.78 -9.47 -8.42
C TYR A 2 1.78 -8.49 -9.02
N ASN A 3 1.42 -7.20 -9.08
CA ASN A 3 2.30 -6.18 -9.66
C ASN A 3 3.56 -5.95 -8.82
N SER A 4 3.47 -6.08 -7.50
CA SER A 4 4.64 -5.97 -6.62
C SER A 4 5.59 -7.13 -6.80
N ILE A 5 5.06 -8.34 -6.98
CA ILE A 5 5.88 -9.52 -7.24
C ILE A 5 6.61 -9.37 -8.58
N LYS A 6 5.88 -8.90 -9.59
CA LYS A 6 6.44 -8.66 -10.90
C LYS A 6 7.54 -7.59 -10.85
N TYR A 7 7.29 -6.51 -10.12
CA TYR A 7 8.28 -5.46 -9.91
C TYR A 7 9.54 -6.00 -9.24
N PHE A 8 9.36 -6.84 -8.22
CA PHE A 8 10.47 -7.47 -7.54
C PHE A 8 11.31 -8.31 -8.51
N GLU A 9 10.66 -9.15 -9.31
CA GLU A 9 11.36 -10.01 -10.27
C GLU A 9 12.05 -9.25 -11.39
N GLU A 10 11.41 -8.21 -11.92
CA GLU A 10 11.92 -7.51 -13.11
C GLU A 10 12.89 -6.38 -12.77
N GLU A 11 12.70 -5.71 -11.66
CA GLU A 11 13.47 -4.51 -11.33
C GLU A 11 14.27 -4.60 -10.04
N CYS A 12 13.67 -5.07 -8.96
CA CYS A 12 14.34 -5.08 -7.66
C CYS A 12 15.54 -6.02 -7.62
N ILE A 13 15.42 -7.20 -8.22
CA ILE A 13 16.52 -8.16 -8.23
C ILE A 13 17.74 -7.57 -8.91
N SER A 14 17.54 -6.94 -10.07
CA SER A 14 18.64 -6.27 -10.79
C SER A 14 19.27 -5.15 -9.99
N LYS A 15 18.44 -4.38 -9.29
CA LYS A 15 18.94 -3.29 -8.45
C LYS A 15 19.74 -3.81 -7.27
N PHE A 16 19.26 -4.86 -6.63
CA PHE A 16 19.98 -5.49 -5.52
C PHE A 16 21.32 -6.06 -5.96
N GLU A 17 21.35 -6.73 -7.10
CA GLU A 17 22.57 -7.27 -7.65
C GLU A 17 23.58 -6.16 -7.95
N LYS A 18 23.13 -5.05 -8.52
CA LYS A 18 23.98 -3.92 -8.82
C LYS A 18 24.55 -3.30 -7.54
N LEU A 19 23.72 -3.12 -6.53
CA LEU A 19 24.16 -2.57 -5.25
C LEU A 19 25.23 -3.46 -4.61
N GLU A 20 25.04 -4.76 -4.66
CA GLU A 20 26.01 -5.72 -4.15
C GLU A 20 27.33 -5.66 -4.94
N ASP A 21 27.25 -5.65 -6.25
CA ASP A 21 28.42 -5.57 -7.12
C ASP A 21 29.22 -4.30 -6.87
N ASP A 22 28.54 -3.16 -6.75
CA ASP A 22 29.19 -1.87 -6.49
C ASP A 22 29.90 -1.89 -5.13
N PHE A 23 29.26 -2.48 -4.14
CA PHE A 23 29.87 -2.62 -2.81
C PHE A 23 31.11 -3.51 -2.85
N ILE A 24 31.03 -4.64 -3.55
CA ILE A 24 32.16 -5.58 -3.64
C ILE A 24 33.38 -4.90 -4.29
N LYS A 25 33.13 -4.03 -5.27
CA LYS A 25 34.19 -3.29 -5.94
C LYS A 25 34.80 -2.18 -5.07
N GLU A 26 33.97 -1.58 -4.23
CA GLU A 26 34.38 -0.49 -3.34
C GLU A 26 33.89 -0.73 -1.91
N PRO A 27 34.51 -1.70 -1.17
CA PRO A 27 34.02 -2.08 0.15
C PRO A 27 34.03 -0.97 1.19
N GLN A 28 34.82 0.08 0.98
CA GLN A 28 34.84 1.23 1.88
C GLN A 28 33.52 2.02 1.85
N LYS A 29 32.66 1.77 0.88
CA LYS A 29 31.35 2.42 0.77
C LYS A 29 30.23 1.61 1.44
N LEU A 30 30.54 0.91 2.51
CA LEU A 30 29.56 0.07 3.21
C LEU A 30 28.33 0.86 3.66
N ALA A 31 28.53 2.06 4.22
CA ALA A 31 27.40 2.87 4.71
C ALA A 31 26.46 3.25 3.59
N GLU A 32 26.99 3.61 2.43
CA GLU A 32 26.21 3.94 1.24
C GLU A 32 25.42 2.73 0.74
N TYR A 33 26.06 1.56 0.73
CA TYR A 33 25.40 0.31 0.35
C TYR A 33 24.20 0.02 1.26
N ILE A 34 24.39 0.15 2.58
CA ILE A 34 23.32 -0.10 3.55
C ILE A 34 22.15 0.87 3.34
N LEU A 35 22.43 2.15 3.14
CA LEU A 35 21.38 3.15 2.91
C LEU A 35 20.59 2.87 1.65
N ASN A 36 21.28 2.57 0.56
CA ASN A 36 20.63 2.30 -0.72
C ASN A 36 19.81 1.01 -0.68
N LEU A 37 20.32 -0.01 -0.02
CA LEU A 37 19.58 -1.27 0.15
C LEU A 37 18.33 -1.05 0.99
N THR A 38 18.42 -0.30 2.07
CA THR A 38 17.29 0.03 2.94
C THR A 38 16.21 0.78 2.17
N ASP A 39 16.59 1.77 1.35
CA ASP A 39 15.64 2.53 0.54
C ASP A 39 14.89 1.63 -0.44
N GLU A 40 15.59 0.72 -1.10
CA GLU A 40 14.93 -0.20 -2.04
C GLU A 40 13.96 -1.15 -1.33
N LEU A 41 14.33 -1.63 -0.15
CA LEU A 41 13.44 -2.50 0.64
C LEU A 41 12.20 -1.75 1.10
N HIS A 42 12.35 -0.49 1.54
CA HIS A 42 11.21 0.35 1.94
C HIS A 42 10.29 0.60 0.75
N ASN A 43 10.83 0.91 -0.41
CA ASN A 43 10.04 1.16 -1.61
C ASN A 43 9.22 -0.07 -2.02
N LEU A 44 9.82 -1.24 -1.96
CA LEU A 44 9.10 -2.48 -2.25
C LEU A 44 7.97 -2.70 -1.24
N GLY A 45 8.25 -2.50 0.05
CA GLY A 45 7.26 -2.65 1.10
C GLY A 45 6.08 -1.69 0.94
N LEU A 46 6.35 -0.42 0.64
CA LEU A 46 5.31 0.58 0.42
C LEU A 46 4.42 0.21 -0.78
N ARG A 47 5.03 -0.29 -1.85
CA ARG A 47 4.30 -0.72 -3.03
C ARG A 47 3.39 -1.91 -2.73
N MET A 48 3.87 -2.86 -1.93
CA MET A 48 3.06 -4.01 -1.53
C MET A 48 1.86 -3.59 -0.67
N ILE A 49 2.07 -2.67 0.27
CA ILE A 49 0.99 -2.18 1.13
C ILE A 49 -0.07 -1.47 0.29
N GLN A 50 0.34 -0.58 -0.60
CA GLN A 50 -0.56 0.14 -1.48
C GLN A 50 -1.43 -0.81 -2.31
N GLU A 51 -0.80 -1.79 -2.95
CA GLU A 51 -1.54 -2.76 -3.77
C GLU A 51 -2.51 -3.59 -2.97
N SER A 52 -2.09 -4.02 -1.77
CA SER A 52 -2.97 -4.81 -0.91
C SER A 52 -4.22 -4.03 -0.52
N LEU A 53 -4.05 -2.77 -0.13
CA LEU A 53 -5.19 -1.92 0.25
C LEU A 53 -6.10 -1.65 -0.94
N GLU A 54 -5.54 -1.37 -2.10
CA GLU A 54 -6.34 -1.09 -3.29
C GLU A 54 -7.05 -2.34 -3.81
N GLU A 55 -6.42 -3.50 -3.68
CA GLU A 55 -7.06 -4.77 -4.03
C GLU A 55 -8.24 -5.06 -3.10
N MET A 56 -8.08 -4.86 -1.80
CA MET A 56 -9.18 -5.01 -0.84
C MET A 56 -10.33 -4.06 -1.16
N ASN A 57 -10.02 -2.82 -1.51
CA ASN A 57 -11.04 -1.85 -1.90
C ASN A 57 -11.80 -2.32 -3.15
N THR A 58 -11.10 -2.87 -4.12
CA THR A 58 -11.71 -3.42 -5.35
C THR A 58 -12.61 -4.60 -5.02
N MET A 59 -12.15 -5.51 -4.15
CA MET A 59 -12.95 -6.65 -3.73
C MET A 59 -14.23 -6.22 -3.03
N LEU A 60 -14.17 -5.17 -2.20
CA LEU A 60 -15.35 -4.61 -1.56
C LEU A 60 -16.35 -4.07 -2.58
N ARG A 61 -15.87 -3.31 -3.56
CA ARG A 61 -16.75 -2.75 -4.60
C ARG A 61 -17.50 -3.84 -5.37
N LYS A 62 -16.85 -4.99 -5.55
CA LYS A 62 -17.42 -6.11 -6.33
C LYS A 62 -18.18 -7.11 -5.48
N SER A 63 -18.23 -6.95 -4.16
CA SER A 63 -18.89 -7.91 -3.30
C SER A 63 -20.41 -7.84 -3.44
N GLN A 64 -21.08 -8.99 -3.40
CA GLN A 64 -22.54 -9.08 -3.47
C GLN A 64 -23.20 -8.36 -2.31
N LYS A 65 -22.63 -8.48 -1.12
CA LYS A 65 -23.17 -7.85 0.07
C LYS A 65 -23.17 -6.33 -0.05
N ARG A 66 -22.08 -5.77 -0.58
CA ARG A 66 -22.00 -4.33 -0.83
C ARG A 66 -23.06 -3.92 -1.87
N LEU A 67 -23.17 -4.66 -2.96
CA LEU A 67 -24.12 -4.34 -4.02
C LEU A 67 -25.56 -4.31 -3.52
N GLN A 68 -25.89 -5.14 -2.54
CA GLN A 68 -27.24 -5.19 -1.97
C GLN A 68 -27.55 -4.00 -1.06
N HIS A 69 -26.60 -3.50 -0.33
CA HIS A 69 -26.86 -2.52 0.74
C HIS A 69 -26.17 -1.17 0.56
N TRP A 70 -25.20 -1.07 -0.31
CA TRP A 70 -24.38 0.14 -0.44
C TRP A 70 -24.21 0.55 -1.89
N VAL A 71 -24.22 1.86 -2.13
CA VAL A 71 -23.89 2.42 -3.45
C VAL A 71 -22.60 3.20 -3.34
N VAL A 72 -21.85 3.23 -4.44
CA VAL A 72 -20.61 4.01 -4.51
C VAL A 72 -20.96 5.51 -4.58
N GLU A 73 -20.39 6.30 -3.68
CA GLU A 73 -20.57 7.74 -3.69
C GLU A 73 -19.38 8.44 -4.34
N SER A 74 -18.17 8.09 -3.94
CA SER A 74 -16.97 8.71 -4.48
C SER A 74 -15.75 7.82 -4.27
N HIS A 75 -14.67 8.17 -4.94
CA HIS A 75 -13.37 7.57 -4.76
C HIS A 75 -12.43 8.65 -4.26
N ASP A 76 -11.77 8.40 -3.14
CA ASP A 76 -10.91 9.38 -2.49
C ASP A 76 -9.49 8.83 -2.34
N THR A 77 -8.51 9.70 -2.55
CA THR A 77 -7.11 9.38 -2.31
C THR A 77 -6.79 9.69 -0.85
N LYS A 78 -6.23 8.73 -0.15
CA LYS A 78 -5.88 8.86 1.26
C LYS A 78 -4.42 8.47 1.48
N GLN A 79 -3.86 8.99 2.57
CA GLN A 79 -2.49 8.71 2.98
C GLN A 79 -2.49 7.99 4.31
N LEU A 80 -1.60 7.01 4.43
CA LEU A 80 -1.39 6.26 5.64
C LEU A 80 0.08 6.37 6.01
N ILE A 81 0.37 6.80 7.24
CA ILE A 81 1.74 6.92 7.71
C ILE A 81 2.15 5.61 8.37
N THR A 82 3.21 5.00 7.85
CA THR A 82 3.70 3.72 8.37
C THR A 82 5.17 3.83 8.72
N SER A 83 5.71 2.82 9.39
CA SER A 83 7.14 2.76 9.70
C SER A 83 8.02 2.69 8.45
N LEU A 84 7.48 2.23 7.33
CA LEU A 84 8.19 2.17 6.05
C LEU A 84 8.13 3.48 5.28
N GLY A 85 7.20 4.35 5.62
CA GLY A 85 6.96 5.62 4.94
C GLY A 85 5.48 5.87 4.73
N THR A 86 5.15 6.87 3.92
CA THR A 86 3.77 7.22 3.63
C THR A 86 3.25 6.42 2.45
N VAL A 87 2.12 5.74 2.65
CA VAL A 87 1.42 5.01 1.60
C VAL A 87 0.25 5.86 1.13
N THR A 88 0.17 6.08 -0.18
CA THR A 88 -0.97 6.77 -0.79
C THR A 88 -1.80 5.73 -1.53
N PHE A 89 -3.09 5.68 -1.24
CA PHE A 89 -3.97 4.70 -1.86
C PHE A 89 -5.36 5.27 -2.05
N GLU A 90 -6.12 4.64 -2.96
CA GLU A 90 -7.49 5.01 -3.22
C GLU A 90 -8.42 4.14 -2.40
N LYS A 91 -9.43 4.76 -1.79
CA LYS A 91 -10.52 4.04 -1.15
C LYS A 91 -11.86 4.64 -1.54
N THR A 92 -12.90 3.84 -1.46
CA THR A 92 -14.23 4.19 -1.93
C THR A 92 -15.13 4.56 -0.76
N LEU A 93 -15.82 5.69 -0.89
CA LEU A 93 -16.87 6.08 0.02
C LEU A 93 -18.18 5.46 -0.48
N PHE A 94 -18.87 4.77 0.41
CA PHE A 94 -20.16 4.14 0.10
C PHE A 94 -21.28 4.80 0.90
N THR A 95 -22.47 4.83 0.31
CA THR A 95 -23.66 5.33 1.01
C THR A 95 -24.63 4.16 1.19
N ASN A 96 -25.11 3.99 2.41
CA ASN A 96 -26.09 2.94 2.74
C ASN A 96 -27.41 3.27 2.09
N LYS A 97 -28.00 2.32 1.35
CA LYS A 97 -29.26 2.51 0.63
C LYS A 97 -30.43 2.75 1.55
N GLU A 98 -30.38 2.24 2.77
CA GLU A 98 -31.50 2.35 3.72
C GLU A 98 -31.38 3.56 4.63
N THR A 99 -30.19 3.83 5.16
CA THR A 99 -29.99 4.89 6.14
C THR A 99 -29.53 6.22 5.53
N GLY A 100 -28.94 6.18 4.33
CA GLY A 100 -28.34 7.35 3.72
C GLY A 100 -27.00 7.76 4.31
N GLU A 101 -26.48 7.00 5.26
CA GLU A 101 -25.18 7.30 5.87
C GLU A 101 -24.03 6.86 4.98
N SER A 102 -22.97 7.65 4.97
CA SER A 102 -21.78 7.37 4.16
C SER A 102 -20.65 6.86 5.03
N GLU A 103 -19.89 5.91 4.47
CA GLU A 103 -18.86 5.23 5.23
C GLU A 103 -17.79 4.66 4.29
N TYR A 104 -16.54 4.65 4.75
CA TYR A 104 -15.48 3.92 4.08
C TYR A 104 -15.45 2.49 4.63
N LEU A 105 -16.01 1.56 3.89
CA LEU A 105 -16.07 0.16 4.34
C LEU A 105 -14.70 -0.46 4.51
N LEU A 106 -13.72 -0.01 3.72
CA LEU A 106 -12.35 -0.48 3.85
C LEU A 106 -11.79 -0.17 5.24
N ASP A 107 -12.07 1.02 5.79
CA ASP A 107 -11.61 1.40 7.11
C ASP A 107 -12.15 0.47 8.18
N ARG A 108 -13.40 0.04 8.04
CA ARG A 108 -14.00 -0.90 8.97
C ARG A 108 -13.29 -2.25 8.95
N ILE A 109 -12.94 -2.73 7.76
CA ILE A 109 -12.30 -4.03 7.60
C ILE A 109 -10.89 -4.03 8.18
N ILE A 110 -10.12 -2.98 7.92
CA ILE A 110 -8.74 -2.90 8.41
C ILE A 110 -8.63 -2.33 9.83
N GLY A 111 -9.76 -2.00 10.45
CA GLY A 111 -9.78 -1.56 11.82
C GLY A 111 -9.41 -0.12 12.06
N LEU A 112 -9.47 0.74 11.04
CA LEU A 112 -9.23 2.17 11.20
C LEU A 112 -10.50 2.86 11.66
N GLU A 113 -10.37 3.74 12.65
CA GLU A 113 -11.45 4.61 13.02
C GLU A 113 -11.41 5.88 12.18
N LYS A 114 -12.52 6.61 12.17
CA LYS A 114 -12.73 7.72 11.26
C LYS A 114 -11.62 8.77 11.26
N HIS A 115 -11.06 9.06 12.39
CA HIS A 115 -10.03 10.10 12.53
C HIS A 115 -8.67 9.57 12.94
N GLU A 116 -8.53 8.25 13.00
CA GLU A 116 -7.25 7.65 13.30
C GLU A 116 -6.37 7.59 12.07
N ARG A 117 -5.09 7.59 12.34
CA ARG A 117 -4.11 7.24 11.35
C ARG A 117 -3.11 6.30 12.00
N ILE A 118 -2.60 5.37 11.21
CA ILE A 118 -1.61 4.44 11.70
C ILE A 118 -0.24 5.11 11.58
N THR A 119 0.38 5.34 12.72
CA THR A 119 1.71 5.96 12.76
C THR A 119 2.79 4.96 13.11
N GLU A 120 2.38 3.76 13.49
CA GLU A 120 3.28 2.65 13.77
C GLU A 120 2.58 1.36 13.38
N ASP A 121 3.33 0.44 12.96
CA ASP A 121 2.79 -0.78 12.40
C ASP A 121 3.30 -1.99 13.14
#